data_5062d818fd67d3c7b7e1d7e46af82aab
#
_entry.id   5062d818fd67d3c7b7e1d7e46af82aab
#
_cell.length_a   1.000
_cell.length_b   1.000
_cell.length_c   1.000
_cell.angle_alpha   90.00
_cell.angle_beta   90.00
_cell.angle_gamma   90.00
#
_symmetry.space_group_name_H-M   'P 1'
#
loop_
_entity.id
_entity.type
_entity.pdbx_description
1 polymer ?
#
loop_
_entity_poly.entity_id
_entity_poly.type
_entity_poly.pdbx_seq_one_letter_code
_entity_poly.pdbx_strand_id
1 'polypeptide(L)'
;KYNCLHIPFLNAAIEDFFTKLKNKFPEIVSNKRAFNFSSTIDIDNAFAYANKGVKRNLGGLVKDILSFKFGQIAQRLKSNSDDKNDPYNTFELINNLSKESNTNLQYFVLIGDYSTYDKNPHYKSEGFQKLLKSLSGNYAMGLHPSYESYNHLDKIGIEKKRLENIIGKKVTSARCHFLR
;
A
#
# COMPACT_ATOMS: atom_id res chain seq x y z
N LYS A 1 28.99 0.12 21.46
CA LYS A 1 27.74 0.17 20.67
C LYS A 1 26.86 1.24 21.31
N TYR A 2 26.55 2.28 20.58
CA TYR A 2 25.82 3.43 21.09
C TYR A 2 24.32 3.11 21.11
N ASN A 3 23.68 3.23 22.27
CA ASN A 3 22.23 3.05 22.40
C ASN A 3 21.50 4.35 22.00
N CYS A 4 21.53 4.70 20.71
CA CYS A 4 21.01 5.96 20.18
C CYS A 4 19.96 5.78 19.06
N LEU A 5 19.48 4.56 18.82
CA LEU A 5 18.49 4.28 17.78
C LEU A 5 17.12 4.95 18.03
N HIS A 6 16.83 5.29 19.28
CA HIS A 6 15.60 6.01 19.68
C HIS A 6 15.73 7.54 19.53
N ILE A 7 16.93 8.05 19.22
CA ILE A 7 17.19 9.48 19.04
C ILE A 7 17.22 9.76 17.54
N PRO A 8 16.44 10.73 17.03
CA PRO A 8 16.53 11.18 15.63
C PRO A 8 17.81 12.03 15.45
N PHE A 9 18.97 11.35 15.50
CA PHE A 9 20.29 11.97 15.56
C PHE A 9 20.52 12.99 14.44
N LEU A 10 20.11 12.66 13.21
CA LEU A 10 20.28 13.56 12.08
C LEU A 10 19.48 14.85 12.26
N ASN A 11 18.24 14.73 12.71
CA ASN A 11 17.41 15.90 12.99
C ASN A 11 18.00 16.76 14.09
N ALA A 12 18.46 16.14 15.18
CA ALA A 12 19.10 16.85 16.28
C ALA A 12 20.39 17.58 15.83
N ALA A 13 21.22 16.95 15.01
CA ALA A 13 22.42 17.56 14.46
C ALA A 13 22.11 18.76 13.53
N ILE A 14 21.06 18.64 12.71
CA ILE A 14 20.59 19.75 11.85
C ILE A 14 20.11 20.93 12.69
N GLU A 15 19.33 20.68 13.75
CA GLU A 15 18.84 21.74 14.65
C GLU A 15 20.01 22.44 15.40
N ASP A 16 20.97 21.68 15.89
CA ASP A 16 22.18 22.24 16.53
C ASP A 16 22.99 23.11 15.54
N PHE A 17 23.23 22.57 14.33
CA PHE A 17 23.91 23.32 13.27
C PHE A 17 23.15 24.61 12.93
N PHE A 18 21.83 24.52 12.76
CA PHE A 18 21.01 25.70 12.46
C PHE A 18 21.05 26.74 13.58
N THR A 19 21.04 26.31 14.83
CA THR A 19 21.17 27.20 15.99
C THR A 19 22.50 27.95 15.98
N LYS A 20 23.60 27.27 15.71
CA LYS A 20 24.94 27.88 15.57
C LYS A 20 24.99 28.87 14.40
N LEU A 21 24.36 28.49 13.28
CA LEU A 21 24.32 29.34 12.08
C LEU A 21 23.53 30.63 12.37
N LYS A 22 22.38 30.52 13.01
CA LYS A 22 21.53 31.66 13.38
C LYS A 22 22.22 32.60 14.37
N ASN A 23 22.99 32.06 15.31
CA ASN A 23 23.77 32.90 16.25
C ASN A 23 24.85 33.72 15.53
N LYS A 24 25.41 33.21 14.43
CA LYS A 24 26.40 33.89 13.59
C LYS A 24 25.76 34.83 12.57
N PHE A 25 24.58 34.50 12.09
CA PHE A 25 23.84 35.22 11.05
C PHE A 25 22.38 35.40 11.49
N PRO A 26 22.06 36.41 12.33
CA PRO A 26 20.72 36.56 12.89
C PRO A 26 19.60 36.78 11.87
N GLU A 27 19.95 37.27 10.68
CA GLU A 27 19.03 37.51 9.57
C GLU A 27 18.47 36.24 8.94
N ILE A 28 19.04 35.07 9.20
CA ILE A 28 18.54 33.80 8.68
C ILE A 28 17.19 33.49 9.32
N VAL A 29 16.17 33.42 8.48
CA VAL A 29 14.82 33.02 8.87
C VAL A 29 14.65 31.52 8.65
N SER A 30 14.18 30.79 9.66
CA SER A 30 13.74 29.41 9.50
C SER A 30 12.22 29.31 9.55
N ASN A 31 11.66 28.53 8.68
CA ASN A 31 10.28 28.12 8.85
C ASN A 31 10.19 27.13 10.02
N LYS A 32 9.32 27.40 10.99
CA LYS A 32 9.02 26.44 12.06
C LYS A 32 8.42 25.19 11.41
N ARG A 33 9.04 24.04 11.65
CA ARG A 33 8.48 22.75 11.24
C ARG A 33 7.32 22.40 12.15
N ALA A 34 6.16 22.14 11.57
CA ALA A 34 5.06 21.51 12.29
C ALA A 34 5.24 19.99 12.25
N PHE A 35 4.90 19.32 13.35
CA PHE A 35 4.81 17.87 13.35
C PHE A 35 3.73 17.44 12.36
N ASN A 36 4.08 16.51 11.47
CA ASN A 36 3.15 15.89 10.54
C ASN A 36 3.40 14.39 10.54
N PHE A 37 2.33 13.63 10.73
CA PHE A 37 2.36 12.17 10.66
C PHE A 37 1.47 11.71 9.51
N SER A 38 2.03 10.91 8.63
CA SER A 38 1.30 10.30 7.52
C SER A 38 1.45 8.79 7.58
N SER A 39 0.34 8.10 7.67
CA SER A 39 0.28 6.63 7.59
C SER A 39 0.26 6.19 6.13
N THR A 40 1.00 5.16 5.81
CA THR A 40 1.05 4.63 4.44
C THR A 40 0.88 3.12 4.45
N ILE A 41 0.03 2.61 3.58
CA ILE A 41 -0.31 1.18 3.47
C ILE A 41 -0.03 0.69 2.05
N ASP A 42 0.77 -0.36 1.93
CA ASP A 42 1.01 -1.03 0.67
C ASP A 42 -0.05 -2.12 0.46
N ILE A 43 -0.73 -2.09 -0.68
CA ILE A 43 -1.72 -3.07 -1.08
C ILE A 43 -1.08 -4.04 -2.07
N ASP A 44 -0.31 -5.00 -1.56
CA ASP A 44 0.29 -6.07 -2.36
C ASP A 44 -0.76 -7.09 -2.79
N ASN A 45 -1.70 -7.38 -1.91
CA ASN A 45 -2.73 -8.35 -2.14
C ASN A 45 -4.00 -7.98 -1.37
N ALA A 46 -4.92 -7.32 -2.06
CA ALA A 46 -6.15 -6.79 -1.45
C ALA A 46 -7.07 -7.85 -0.86
N PHE A 47 -6.99 -9.10 -1.34
CA PHE A 47 -7.86 -10.20 -0.92
C PHE A 47 -7.06 -11.49 -0.77
N ALA A 48 -7.35 -12.29 0.27
CA ALA A 48 -6.77 -13.61 0.45
C ALA A 48 -7.37 -14.63 -0.56
N TYR A 49 -8.67 -14.58 -0.78
CA TYR A 49 -9.44 -15.51 -1.59
C TYR A 49 -10.34 -14.84 -2.62
N ALA A 50 -11.08 -13.81 -2.21
CA ALA A 50 -12.02 -13.09 -3.07
C ALA A 50 -11.32 -12.42 -4.28
N ASN A 51 -12.07 -12.21 -5.34
CA ASN A 51 -11.65 -11.40 -6.50
C ASN A 51 -10.35 -11.87 -7.22
N LYS A 52 -9.88 -13.11 -6.97
CA LYS A 52 -8.66 -13.70 -7.59
C LYS A 52 -8.92 -14.48 -8.88
N GLY A 53 -10.19 -14.57 -9.31
CA GLY A 53 -10.60 -15.31 -10.47
C GLY A 53 -10.78 -16.82 -10.22
N VAL A 54 -11.57 -17.46 -11.10
CA VAL A 54 -12.02 -18.86 -10.93
C VAL A 54 -10.82 -19.83 -10.91
N LYS A 55 -9.86 -19.68 -11.81
CA LYS A 55 -8.70 -20.59 -11.90
C LYS A 55 -7.88 -20.63 -10.62
N ARG A 56 -7.58 -19.47 -10.03
CA ARG A 56 -6.81 -19.37 -8.77
C ARG A 56 -7.59 -19.91 -7.57
N ASN A 57 -8.89 -19.64 -7.54
CA ASN A 57 -9.74 -20.12 -6.47
C ASN A 57 -9.92 -21.63 -6.52
N LEU A 58 -10.14 -22.20 -7.71
CA LEU A 58 -10.28 -23.65 -7.89
C LEU A 58 -8.96 -24.39 -7.57
N GLY A 59 -7.84 -23.91 -8.10
CA GLY A 59 -6.52 -24.50 -7.78
C GLY A 59 -6.18 -24.42 -6.30
N GLY A 60 -6.52 -23.30 -5.65
CA GLY A 60 -6.39 -23.14 -4.21
C GLY A 60 -7.30 -24.08 -3.42
N LEU A 61 -8.55 -24.27 -3.85
CA LEU A 61 -9.50 -25.19 -3.24
C LEU A 61 -9.00 -26.64 -3.30
N VAL A 62 -8.53 -27.08 -4.48
CA VAL A 62 -7.95 -28.43 -4.64
C VAL A 62 -6.76 -28.63 -3.70
N LYS A 63 -5.86 -27.64 -3.63
CA LYS A 63 -4.71 -27.71 -2.71
C LYS A 63 -5.16 -27.78 -1.25
N ASP A 64 -6.16 -27.00 -0.85
CA ASP A 64 -6.68 -26.98 0.53
C ASP A 64 -7.33 -28.33 0.89
N ILE A 65 -8.07 -28.97 -0.06
CA ILE A 65 -8.65 -30.30 0.09
C ILE A 65 -7.55 -31.36 0.27
N LEU A 66 -6.56 -31.39 -0.63
CA LEU A 66 -5.46 -32.35 -0.59
C LEU A 66 -4.58 -32.20 0.67
N SER A 67 -4.59 -31.01 1.27
CA SER A 67 -3.86 -30.69 2.50
C SER A 67 -4.73 -30.80 3.76
N PHE A 68 -5.96 -31.30 3.66
CA PHE A 68 -6.93 -31.43 4.76
C PHE A 68 -7.18 -30.13 5.54
N LYS A 69 -7.11 -28.96 4.85
CA LYS A 69 -7.26 -27.65 5.45
C LYS A 69 -8.71 -27.15 5.42
N PHE A 70 -9.61 -27.88 6.11
CA PHE A 70 -11.05 -27.59 6.08
C PHE A 70 -11.42 -26.17 6.50
N GLY A 71 -10.70 -25.59 7.47
CA GLY A 71 -10.91 -24.19 7.86
C GLY A 71 -10.61 -23.19 6.73
N GLN A 72 -9.59 -23.45 5.91
CA GLN A 72 -9.27 -22.61 4.75
C GLN A 72 -10.31 -22.76 3.65
N ILE A 73 -10.86 -23.98 3.46
CA ILE A 73 -11.95 -24.24 2.51
C ILE A 73 -13.18 -23.41 2.90
N ALA A 74 -13.61 -23.51 4.16
CA ALA A 74 -14.76 -22.74 4.66
C ALA A 74 -14.54 -21.23 4.50
N GLN A 75 -13.36 -20.72 4.87
CA GLN A 75 -13.02 -19.31 4.75
C GLN A 75 -13.01 -18.85 3.28
N ARG A 76 -12.44 -19.66 2.37
CA ARG A 76 -12.43 -19.39 0.92
C ARG A 76 -13.86 -19.27 0.36
N LEU A 77 -14.73 -20.21 0.71
CA LEU A 77 -16.13 -20.19 0.24
C LEU A 77 -16.86 -18.95 0.77
N LYS A 78 -16.68 -18.64 2.05
CA LYS A 78 -17.28 -17.45 2.69
C LYS A 78 -16.79 -16.15 2.04
N SER A 79 -15.48 -16.02 1.79
CA SER A 79 -14.88 -14.85 1.15
C SER A 79 -15.31 -14.68 -0.30
N ASN A 80 -15.50 -15.76 -1.05
CA ASN A 80 -15.97 -15.70 -2.44
C ASN A 80 -17.47 -15.39 -2.53
N SER A 81 -18.25 -15.70 -1.50
CA SER A 81 -19.66 -15.32 -1.41
C SER A 81 -19.85 -13.82 -1.09
N ASP A 82 -19.02 -13.32 -0.18
CA ASP A 82 -19.00 -11.90 0.20
C ASP A 82 -17.57 -11.50 0.57
N ASP A 83 -16.99 -10.59 -0.20
CA ASP A 83 -15.59 -10.14 -0.04
C ASP A 83 -15.34 -9.39 1.28
N LYS A 84 -16.38 -8.92 1.96
CA LYS A 84 -16.28 -8.38 3.32
C LYS A 84 -15.81 -9.42 4.34
N ASN A 85 -16.03 -10.70 4.06
CA ASN A 85 -15.56 -11.80 4.90
C ASN A 85 -14.12 -12.23 4.57
N ASP A 86 -13.46 -11.59 3.60
CA ASP A 86 -12.10 -11.93 3.24
C ASP A 86 -11.12 -11.45 4.34
N PRO A 87 -10.21 -12.32 4.82
CA PRO A 87 -9.30 -11.97 5.92
C PRO A 87 -8.39 -10.77 5.64
N TYR A 88 -8.13 -10.48 4.36
CA TYR A 88 -7.31 -9.34 3.96
C TYR A 88 -8.13 -8.05 3.72
N ASN A 89 -9.45 -8.16 3.68
CA ASN A 89 -10.31 -6.99 3.53
C ASN A 89 -10.47 -6.23 4.85
N THR A 90 -9.38 -5.63 5.32
CA THR A 90 -9.31 -4.85 6.55
C THR A 90 -9.40 -3.34 6.32
N PHE A 91 -9.76 -2.92 5.10
CA PHE A 91 -9.73 -1.52 4.70
C PHE A 91 -10.67 -0.63 5.51
N GLU A 92 -11.84 -1.13 5.88
CA GLU A 92 -12.78 -0.38 6.72
C GLU A 92 -12.19 -0.11 8.11
N LEU A 93 -11.56 -1.11 8.74
CA LEU A 93 -10.88 -0.96 10.01
C LEU A 93 -9.75 0.08 9.93
N ILE A 94 -8.88 -0.02 8.92
CA ILE A 94 -7.76 0.92 8.71
C ILE A 94 -8.28 2.34 8.51
N ASN A 95 -9.34 2.50 7.71
CA ASN A 95 -9.96 3.78 7.42
C ASN A 95 -10.56 4.42 8.68
N ASN A 96 -11.22 3.63 9.53
CA ASN A 96 -11.79 4.11 10.78
C ASN A 96 -10.70 4.54 11.76
N LEU A 97 -9.65 3.73 11.94
CA LEU A 97 -8.51 4.08 12.78
C LEU A 97 -7.81 5.36 12.30
N SER A 98 -7.66 5.55 10.98
CA SER A 98 -7.07 6.78 10.44
C SER A 98 -7.93 8.01 10.72
N LYS A 99 -9.26 7.88 10.62
CA LYS A 99 -10.20 8.97 10.95
C LYS A 99 -10.19 9.30 12.44
N GLU A 100 -10.24 8.29 13.31
CA GLU A 100 -10.23 8.47 14.76
C GLU A 100 -8.94 9.13 15.25
N SER A 101 -7.80 8.77 14.66
CA SER A 101 -6.49 9.34 15.01
C SER A 101 -6.15 10.63 14.24
N ASN A 102 -7.05 11.11 13.39
CA ASN A 102 -6.85 12.29 12.54
C ASN A 102 -5.52 12.26 11.78
N THR A 103 -5.16 11.11 11.21
CA THR A 103 -3.90 10.91 10.48
C THR A 103 -4.13 10.96 8.97
N ASN A 104 -3.15 11.49 8.25
CA ASN A 104 -3.14 11.39 6.79
C ASN A 104 -2.85 9.95 6.39
N LEU A 105 -3.74 9.34 5.61
CA LEU A 105 -3.58 7.98 5.09
C LEU A 105 -3.37 7.99 3.58
N GLN A 106 -2.37 7.26 3.12
CA GLN A 106 -2.11 7.05 1.70
C GLN A 106 -1.95 5.55 1.42
N TYR A 107 -2.57 5.08 0.34
CA TYR A 107 -2.43 3.72 -0.16
C TYR A 107 -1.49 3.66 -1.36
N PHE A 108 -0.56 2.72 -1.36
CA PHE A 108 0.26 2.34 -2.52
C PHE A 108 -0.22 1.01 -3.06
N VAL A 109 -0.56 0.96 -4.35
CA VAL A 109 -1.28 -0.16 -4.95
C VAL A 109 -0.40 -0.92 -5.92
N LEU A 110 -0.22 -2.22 -5.67
CA LEU A 110 0.38 -3.14 -6.62
C LEU A 110 -0.67 -3.55 -7.66
N ILE A 111 -0.42 -3.19 -8.93
CA ILE A 111 -1.35 -3.40 -10.05
C ILE A 111 -0.65 -4.01 -11.27
N GLY A 112 0.50 -4.61 -11.05
CA GLY A 112 1.27 -5.38 -12.03
C GLY A 112 0.57 -6.65 -12.47
N ASP A 113 1.17 -7.30 -13.46
CA ASP A 113 0.72 -8.61 -13.88
C ASP A 113 1.13 -9.67 -12.84
N TYR A 114 0.33 -10.74 -12.74
CA TYR A 114 0.61 -11.82 -11.80
C TYR A 114 1.94 -12.50 -12.12
N SER A 115 2.82 -12.58 -11.14
CA SER A 115 4.15 -13.18 -11.26
C SER A 115 4.52 -14.05 -10.06
N THR A 116 5.76 -14.50 -10.00
CA THR A 116 6.29 -15.23 -8.84
C THR A 116 6.28 -14.38 -7.56
N TYR A 117 6.57 -13.10 -7.69
CA TYR A 117 6.65 -12.15 -6.57
C TYR A 117 5.40 -11.29 -6.41
N ASP A 118 4.67 -11.04 -7.50
CA ASP A 118 3.48 -10.19 -7.52
C ASP A 118 2.21 -11.06 -7.50
N LYS A 119 1.50 -11.08 -6.38
CA LYS A 119 0.33 -11.94 -6.13
C LYS A 119 -0.99 -11.18 -6.06
N ASN A 120 -0.99 -9.92 -6.48
CA ASN A 120 -2.16 -9.06 -6.51
C ASN A 120 -3.34 -9.67 -7.30
N PRO A 121 -4.57 -9.22 -7.07
CA PRO A 121 -5.69 -9.50 -7.95
C PRO A 121 -5.43 -8.92 -9.34
N HIS A 122 -6.00 -9.54 -10.36
CA HIS A 122 -5.88 -9.00 -11.71
C HIS A 122 -6.53 -7.61 -11.80
N TYR A 123 -5.87 -6.66 -12.45
CA TYR A 123 -6.33 -5.26 -12.52
C TYR A 123 -7.72 -5.07 -13.16
N LYS A 124 -8.20 -6.04 -13.97
CA LYS A 124 -9.56 -6.07 -14.53
C LYS A 124 -10.60 -6.71 -13.60
N SER A 125 -10.23 -7.21 -12.42
CA SER A 125 -11.19 -7.76 -11.46
C SER A 125 -12.13 -6.65 -10.98
N GLU A 126 -13.44 -6.83 -11.16
CA GLU A 126 -14.45 -5.85 -10.82
C GLU A 126 -14.43 -5.48 -9.33
N GLY A 127 -14.34 -6.47 -8.44
CA GLY A 127 -14.28 -6.22 -7.01
C GLY A 127 -13.01 -5.46 -6.62
N PHE A 128 -11.87 -5.75 -7.25
CA PHE A 128 -10.64 -5.01 -7.00
C PHE A 128 -10.75 -3.56 -7.49
N GLN A 129 -11.30 -3.33 -8.70
CA GLN A 129 -11.54 -1.98 -9.20
C GLN A 129 -12.53 -1.19 -8.32
N LYS A 130 -13.60 -1.85 -7.85
CA LYS A 130 -14.58 -1.25 -6.93
C LYS A 130 -13.92 -0.80 -5.63
N LEU A 131 -13.06 -1.64 -5.04
CA LEU A 131 -12.28 -1.30 -3.86
C LEU A 131 -11.39 -0.07 -4.11
N LEU A 132 -10.60 -0.07 -5.19
CA LEU A 132 -9.70 1.04 -5.50
C LEU A 132 -10.44 2.37 -5.74
N LYS A 133 -11.57 2.33 -6.44
CA LYS A 133 -12.44 3.51 -6.63
C LYS A 133 -12.97 4.03 -5.28
N SER A 134 -13.42 3.14 -4.41
CA SER A 134 -13.90 3.50 -3.07
C SER A 134 -12.79 4.17 -2.23
N LEU A 135 -11.61 3.57 -2.17
CA LEU A 135 -10.47 4.12 -1.43
C LEU A 135 -10.03 5.48 -2.00
N SER A 136 -9.95 5.60 -3.32
CA SER A 136 -9.52 6.84 -4.00
C SER A 136 -10.49 8.01 -3.79
N GLY A 137 -11.72 7.77 -3.38
CA GLY A 137 -12.69 8.80 -3.03
C GLY A 137 -12.23 9.66 -1.84
N ASN A 138 -11.58 9.05 -0.86
CA ASN A 138 -11.26 9.68 0.42
C ASN A 138 -9.77 9.75 0.74
N TYR A 139 -8.93 8.95 0.05
CA TYR A 139 -7.51 8.79 0.39
C TYR A 139 -6.61 9.03 -0.81
N ALA A 140 -5.38 9.50 -0.53
CA ALA A 140 -4.34 9.59 -1.55
C ALA A 140 -3.93 8.20 -2.03
N MET A 141 -3.76 8.07 -3.35
CA MET A 141 -3.36 6.81 -3.99
C MET A 141 -2.00 6.99 -4.66
N GLY A 142 -1.12 6.03 -4.44
CA GLY A 142 0.19 5.93 -5.09
C GLY A 142 0.35 4.60 -5.81
N LEU A 143 1.33 4.51 -6.68
CA LEU A 143 1.71 3.28 -7.34
C LEU A 143 2.67 2.48 -6.45
N HIS A 144 2.43 1.18 -6.30
CA HIS A 144 3.39 0.20 -5.82
C HIS A 144 3.89 -0.59 -7.02
N PRO A 145 5.00 -0.18 -7.68
CA PRO A 145 5.46 -0.82 -8.91
C PRO A 145 5.76 -2.31 -8.66
N SER A 146 5.44 -3.15 -9.64
CA SER A 146 5.66 -4.59 -9.56
C SER A 146 7.15 -4.94 -9.43
N TYR A 147 7.45 -6.13 -8.91
CA TYR A 147 8.84 -6.61 -8.81
C TYR A 147 9.56 -6.61 -10.17
N GLU A 148 8.86 -7.01 -11.21
CA GLU A 148 9.43 -7.06 -12.55
C GLU A 148 9.69 -5.68 -13.17
N SER A 149 9.05 -4.62 -12.69
CA SER A 149 9.26 -3.25 -13.17
C SER A 149 10.67 -2.73 -12.90
N TYR A 150 11.40 -3.34 -11.96
CA TYR A 150 12.80 -3.01 -11.67
C TYR A 150 13.71 -3.12 -12.91
N ASN A 151 13.51 -4.17 -13.71
CA ASN A 151 14.29 -4.37 -14.95
C ASN A 151 13.58 -3.86 -16.21
N HIS A 152 12.33 -3.38 -16.08
CA HIS A 152 11.47 -2.97 -17.18
C HIS A 152 10.75 -1.67 -16.83
N LEU A 153 11.46 -0.55 -16.94
CA LEU A 153 10.93 0.77 -16.53
C LEU A 153 9.67 1.20 -17.29
N ASP A 154 9.48 0.71 -18.50
CA ASP A 154 8.24 0.89 -19.29
C ASP A 154 7.01 0.32 -18.57
N LYS A 155 7.16 -0.77 -17.80
CA LYS A 155 6.08 -1.34 -16.98
C LYS A 155 5.54 -0.36 -15.94
N ILE A 156 6.39 0.47 -15.35
CA ILE A 156 5.96 1.51 -14.39
C ILE A 156 4.92 2.45 -15.05
N GLY A 157 5.20 2.87 -16.28
CA GLY A 157 4.27 3.71 -17.04
C GLY A 157 2.95 3.02 -17.36
N ILE A 158 2.99 1.72 -17.68
CA ILE A 158 1.80 0.90 -17.96
C ILE A 158 0.98 0.72 -16.68
N GLU A 159 1.62 0.33 -15.58
CA GLU A 159 0.97 0.12 -14.29
C GLU A 159 0.36 1.40 -13.73
N LYS A 160 1.09 2.51 -13.85
CA LYS A 160 0.58 3.84 -13.51
C LYS A 160 -0.70 4.16 -14.28
N LYS A 161 -0.70 3.99 -15.61
CA LYS A 161 -1.88 4.22 -16.45
C LYS A 161 -3.04 3.30 -16.08
N ARG A 162 -2.79 2.02 -15.74
CA ARG A 162 -3.82 1.11 -15.26
C ARG A 162 -4.50 1.65 -14.00
N LEU A 163 -3.71 2.10 -13.02
CA LEU A 163 -4.24 2.65 -11.77
C LEU A 163 -5.03 3.94 -12.03
N GLU A 164 -4.46 4.88 -12.78
CA GLU A 164 -5.09 6.15 -13.13
C GLU A 164 -6.44 5.94 -13.85
N ASN A 165 -6.49 5.00 -14.80
CA ASN A 165 -7.73 4.67 -15.51
C ASN A 165 -8.81 4.08 -14.59
N ILE A 166 -8.42 3.31 -13.57
CA ILE A 166 -9.36 2.73 -12.61
C ILE A 166 -9.92 3.81 -11.67
N ILE A 167 -9.03 4.64 -11.10
CA ILE A 167 -9.44 5.60 -10.07
C ILE A 167 -9.92 6.95 -10.64
N GLY A 168 -9.67 7.23 -11.92
CA GLY A 168 -10.04 8.49 -12.58
C GLY A 168 -9.23 9.70 -12.11
N LYS A 169 -8.08 9.50 -11.46
CA LYS A 169 -7.22 10.55 -10.91
C LYS A 169 -5.77 10.32 -11.29
N LYS A 170 -4.97 11.40 -11.38
CA LYS A 170 -3.52 11.30 -11.59
C LYS A 170 -2.81 10.72 -10.36
N VAL A 171 -1.84 9.85 -10.61
CA VAL A 171 -0.96 9.26 -9.60
C VAL A 171 0.40 9.94 -9.68
N THR A 172 0.83 10.57 -8.58
CA THR A 172 2.06 11.39 -8.51
C THR A 172 3.10 10.85 -7.55
N SER A 173 2.79 9.77 -6.84
CA SER A 173 3.68 9.13 -5.87
C SER A 173 3.83 7.64 -6.15
N ALA A 174 4.99 7.10 -5.85
CA ALA A 174 5.28 5.67 -5.94
C ALA A 174 6.14 5.22 -4.76
N ARG A 175 5.98 3.96 -4.40
CA ARG A 175 6.84 3.26 -3.45
C ARG A 175 7.23 1.92 -4.06
N CYS A 176 8.52 1.69 -4.28
CA CYS A 176 8.98 0.48 -4.93
C CYS A 176 8.75 -0.76 -4.06
N HIS A 177 8.25 -1.83 -4.69
CA HIS A 177 8.12 -3.15 -4.08
C HIS A 177 9.51 -3.68 -3.69
N PHE A 178 9.64 -4.20 -2.47
CA PHE A 178 10.93 -4.58 -1.87
C PHE A 178 11.95 -3.44 -1.76
N LEU A 179 11.55 -2.17 -1.88
CA LEU A 179 12.42 -0.99 -1.83
C LEU A 179 13.55 -1.00 -2.87
N ARG A 180 13.31 -1.54 -4.06
CA ARG A 180 14.25 -1.62 -5.18
C ARG A 180 14.00 -0.57 -6.24
#